data_e566c231740212b41e09f93159d4d0b6
#
_entry.id   e566c231740212b41e09f93159d4d0b6
#
_cell.length_a   1.000
_cell.length_b   1.000
_cell.length_c   1.000
_cell.angle_alpha   90.00
_cell.angle_beta   90.00
_cell.angle_gamma   90.00
#
_symmetry.space_group_name_H-M   'P 1'
#
loop_
_entity.id
_entity.type
_entity.pdbx_description
1 polymer ?
#
loop_
_entity_poly.entity_id
_entity_poly.type
_entity_poly.pdbx_seq_one_letter_code
_entity_poly.pdbx_strand_id
1 'polypeptide(L)' 'LRIDTHADNKPMQNAIDSYGFRYCGIIHVADGTPRNAYDLV' A
#
# COMPACT_ATOMS: atom_id res chain seq x y z
N LEU A 1 -1.06 12.53 1.77
CA LEU A 1 0.06 11.65 2.10
C LEU A 1 -0.14 10.28 1.46
N ARG A 2 0.84 9.80 0.74
CA ARG A 2 0.76 8.53 0.04
C ARG A 2 1.79 7.56 0.58
N ILE A 3 1.40 6.30 0.66
CA ILE A 3 2.28 5.24 1.10
C ILE A 3 2.00 3.99 0.26
N ASP A 4 3.01 3.18 0.05
CA ASP A 4 2.84 1.90 -0.63
C ASP A 4 3.60 0.82 0.13
N THR A 5 3.17 -0.43 -0.04
CA THR A 5 3.80 -1.56 0.60
C THR A 5 3.74 -2.77 -0.33
N HIS A 6 4.66 -3.71 -0.14
CA HIS A 6 4.70 -4.94 -0.93
C HIS A 6 3.37 -5.68 -0.80
N ALA A 7 2.87 -6.22 -1.91
CA ALA A 7 1.57 -6.89 -1.94
C ALA A 7 1.49 -8.09 -0.99
N ASP A 8 2.63 -8.70 -0.65
CA ASP A 8 2.67 -9.84 0.26
C ASP A 8 2.87 -9.45 1.73
N ASN A 9 3.09 -8.17 2.01
CA ASN A 9 3.37 -7.71 3.38
C ASN A 9 2.09 -7.45 4.14
N LYS A 10 1.42 -8.53 4.57
CA LYS A 10 0.13 -8.43 5.26
C LYS A 10 0.18 -7.65 6.57
N PRO A 11 1.19 -7.85 7.44
CA PRO A 11 1.26 -7.05 8.68
C PRO A 11 1.32 -5.56 8.42
N MET A 12 2.10 -5.14 7.43
CA MET A 12 2.19 -3.72 7.09
C MET A 12 0.87 -3.19 6.50
N GLN A 13 0.20 -3.99 5.67
CA GLN A 13 -1.10 -3.61 5.13
C GLN A 13 -2.11 -3.40 6.25
N ASN A 14 -2.12 -4.28 7.25
CA ASN A 14 -3.01 -4.13 8.41
C ASN A 14 -2.69 -2.89 9.20
N ALA A 15 -1.42 -2.57 9.39
CA ALA A 15 -1.01 -1.37 10.12
C ALA A 15 -1.45 -0.11 9.37
N ILE A 16 -1.26 -0.08 8.07
CA ILE A 16 -1.64 1.07 7.24
C ILE A 16 -3.16 1.28 7.29
N ASP A 17 -3.91 0.19 7.19
CA ASP A 17 -5.36 0.26 7.27
C ASP A 17 -5.81 0.78 8.64
N SER A 18 -5.13 0.38 9.71
CA SER A 18 -5.45 0.83 11.07
C SER A 18 -5.23 2.33 11.25
N TYR A 19 -4.33 2.94 10.49
CA TYR A 19 -4.09 4.37 10.55
C TYR A 19 -5.13 5.17 9.78
N GLY A 20 -6.04 4.52 9.08
CA GLY A 20 -7.08 5.21 8.34
C GLY A 20 -6.74 5.53 6.90
N PHE A 21 -5.67 4.96 6.38
CA PHE A 21 -5.32 5.14 4.97
C PHE A 21 -6.36 4.44 4.09
N ARG A 22 -6.60 5.02 2.91
CA ARG A 22 -7.54 4.46 1.95
C ARG A 22 -6.76 3.69 0.88
N TYR A 23 -7.19 2.45 0.61
CA TYR A 23 -6.60 1.64 -0.43
C TYR A 23 -6.91 2.23 -1.81
N CYS A 24 -5.89 2.43 -2.61
CA CYS A 24 -6.03 3.02 -3.94
C CYS A 24 -5.90 2.01 -5.08
N GLY A 25 -5.27 0.87 -4.82
CA GLY A 25 -5.09 -0.15 -5.84
C GLY A 25 -3.66 -0.68 -5.88
N ILE A 26 -3.40 -1.54 -6.86
CA ILE A 26 -2.08 -2.14 -7.03
C ILE A 26 -1.32 -1.35 -8.08
N ILE A 27 -0.07 -1.01 -7.76
CA ILE A 27 0.85 -0.37 -8.70
C ILE A 27 2.04 -1.29 -8.93
N HIS A 28 2.73 -1.09 -10.04
CA HIS A 28 3.96 -1.82 -10.34
C HIS A 28 5.11 -0.82 -10.37
N VAL A 29 6.13 -1.09 -9.54
CA VAL A 29 7.33 -0.25 -9.53
C VAL A 29 8.25 -0.62 -10.68
N ALA A 30 9.37 0.08 -10.80
CA ALA A 30 10.25 -0.03 -11.97
C ALA A 30 10.74 -1.45 -12.24
N ASP A 31 10.91 -2.28 -11.20
CA ASP A 31 11.34 -3.67 -11.36
C ASP A 31 10.19 -4.64 -11.61
N GLY A 32 8.96 -4.14 -11.73
CA GLY A 32 7.77 -4.95 -11.96
C GLY A 32 7.12 -5.51 -10.72
N THR A 33 7.64 -5.22 -9.53
CA THR A 33 7.09 -5.73 -8.28
C THR A 33 5.72 -5.09 -7.99
N PRO A 34 4.68 -5.89 -7.70
CA PRO A 34 3.38 -5.34 -7.34
C PRO A 34 3.41 -4.75 -5.93
N ARG A 35 2.83 -3.58 -5.77
CA ARG A 35 2.73 -2.92 -4.46
C ARG A 35 1.32 -2.36 -4.29
N ASN A 36 0.82 -2.44 -3.06
CA ASN A 36 -0.47 -1.86 -2.70
C ASN A 36 -0.26 -0.39 -2.34
N ALA A 37 -0.98 0.48 -3.02
CA ALA A 37 -0.89 1.92 -2.80
C ALA A 37 -2.04 2.40 -1.93
N TYR A 38 -1.72 3.29 -0.99
CA TYR A 38 -2.69 3.86 -0.06
C TYR A 38 -2.55 5.37 -0.02
N ASP A 39 -3.63 6.05 0.32
CA ASP A 39 -3.66 7.50 0.40
C ASP A 39 -4.38 7.94 1.67
N LEU A 40 -3.80 8.91 2.37
CA LEU A 40 -4.42 9.52 3.52
C LEU A 40 -4.89 10.92 3.13
N VAL A 41 -6.18 11.11 3.17
CA VAL A 41 -6.80 12.38 2.79
C VAL A 41 -6.78 13.38 3.93
#